data_c882e0f13ec3f274ed822a978f573e37
#
_entry.id   c882e0f13ec3f274ed822a978f573e37
#
_cell.length_a   1.000
_cell.length_b   1.000
_cell.length_c   1.000
_cell.angle_alpha   90.00
_cell.angle_beta   90.00
_cell.angle_gamma   90.00
#
_symmetry.space_group_name_H-M   'P 1'
#
loop_
_entity.id
_entity.type
_entity.pdbx_description
1 polymer ?
#
loop_
_entity_poly.entity_id
_entity_poly.type
_entity_poly.pdbx_seq_one_letter_code
_entity_poly.pdbx_strand_id
1 'polypeptide(L)'
;MTKLIYKAFIFAFITISSSVYADQLDDSYVLGFGSCITEKREQPIWKAIEKENINEFFFMGDNVYGDTKDGLLDGMRASYDKQKKMFPEWLSDKKLNAIWDDHDYGKNDGGTEYPLKDEAQRLFLEFWNVDANDPRHKRNGIYFNEEKIISGLKVNLIGLDTRYHRSPLDQESKPYYPSTDSTKTMLGDMQWAWLEKVLNNKNDLNIIVSSIQVLPTDHIFEKWHNLPHERNRLIDLLSSQNKPTIILSGDRHKAAIYKKGNLIEMTSSSMNKPVSKPLSFFSNL
;
A
#
# COMPACT_ATOMS: atom_id res chain seq x y z
N MET A 1 5.84 30.55 34.90
CA MET A 1 6.23 30.89 33.50
C MET A 1 6.49 29.60 32.75
N THR A 2 5.48 29.08 32.09
CA THR A 2 5.53 27.78 31.42
C THR A 2 5.83 28.02 29.94
N LYS A 3 6.98 27.62 29.48
CA LYS A 3 7.37 27.73 28.06
C LYS A 3 6.66 26.66 27.25
N LEU A 4 5.79 27.12 26.36
CA LEU A 4 5.12 26.31 25.34
C LEU A 4 6.14 26.00 24.25
N ILE A 5 6.52 24.73 24.10
CA ILE A 5 7.40 24.27 23.02
C ILE A 5 6.51 23.86 21.85
N TYR A 6 6.47 24.68 20.81
CA TYR A 6 5.91 24.31 19.52
C TYR A 6 6.86 23.32 18.81
N LYS A 7 6.43 22.09 18.63
CA LYS A 7 7.12 21.14 17.73
C LYS A 7 6.71 21.46 16.30
N ALA A 8 7.63 22.13 15.59
CA ALA A 8 7.52 22.29 14.14
C ALA A 8 7.75 20.92 13.49
N PHE A 9 6.80 20.48 12.67
CA PHE A 9 6.98 19.35 11.77
C PHE A 9 7.88 19.77 10.62
N ILE A 10 9.10 19.26 10.62
CA ILE A 10 10.05 19.44 9.51
C ILE A 10 9.75 18.35 8.48
N PHE A 11 9.17 18.75 7.35
CA PHE A 11 9.18 17.95 6.12
C PHE A 11 10.61 17.92 5.61
N ALA A 12 11.28 16.78 5.70
CA ALA A 12 12.61 16.60 5.14
C ALA A 12 12.51 16.43 3.62
N PHE A 13 12.72 17.51 2.89
CA PHE A 13 13.05 17.44 1.47
C PHE A 13 14.48 16.91 1.35
N ILE A 14 14.66 15.74 0.74
CA ILE A 14 15.99 15.29 0.33
C ILE A 14 16.31 16.03 -0.97
N THR A 15 16.99 17.18 -0.86
CA THR A 15 17.61 17.83 -2.00
C THR A 15 18.98 17.20 -2.22
N ILE A 16 19.12 16.41 -3.27
CA ILE A 16 20.44 16.02 -3.76
C ILE A 16 20.95 17.19 -4.62
N SER A 17 21.77 18.04 -4.03
CA SER A 17 22.44 19.12 -4.78
C SER A 17 23.70 18.57 -5.46
N SER A 18 23.59 18.26 -6.74
CA SER A 18 24.75 18.26 -7.63
C SER A 18 24.82 19.64 -8.31
N SER A 19 25.85 20.39 -7.98
CA SER A 19 26.10 21.77 -8.41
C SER A 19 26.62 21.85 -9.85
N VAL A 20 25.86 21.45 -10.84
CA VAL A 20 26.13 21.77 -12.27
C VAL A 20 24.86 21.61 -13.12
N TYR A 21 23.72 22.16 -12.82
CA TYR A 21 22.63 22.44 -13.79
C TYR A 21 21.50 23.18 -13.04
N ALA A 22 21.67 24.49 -12.92
CA ALA A 22 20.69 25.34 -12.19
C ALA A 22 19.60 25.90 -13.09
N ASP A 23 19.22 25.25 -14.20
CA ASP A 23 18.25 25.88 -15.13
C ASP A 23 17.20 24.89 -15.73
N GLN A 24 17.01 23.70 -15.16
CA GLN A 24 15.92 22.77 -15.58
C GLN A 24 15.39 21.91 -14.40
N LEU A 25 15.03 22.49 -13.28
CA LEU A 25 14.45 21.76 -12.14
C LEU A 25 12.97 22.12 -11.89
N ASP A 26 12.19 22.25 -12.97
CA ASP A 26 10.72 22.35 -12.84
C ASP A 26 9.99 21.02 -13.19
N ASP A 27 10.71 19.92 -13.23
CA ASP A 27 10.17 18.56 -13.49
C ASP A 27 10.19 17.70 -12.22
N SER A 28 9.76 18.27 -11.08
CA SER A 28 9.54 17.46 -9.88
C SER A 28 8.32 16.54 -10.07
N TYR A 29 8.54 15.21 -10.04
CA TYR A 29 7.44 14.25 -10.05
C TYR A 29 6.95 14.00 -8.64
N VAL A 30 5.68 14.30 -8.38
CA VAL A 30 5.06 14.12 -7.06
C VAL A 30 4.13 12.92 -7.09
N LEU A 31 4.52 11.86 -6.37
CA LEU A 31 3.69 10.68 -6.13
C LEU A 31 2.92 10.85 -4.82
N GLY A 32 1.61 11.03 -4.89
CA GLY A 32 0.71 10.93 -3.75
C GLY A 32 0.43 9.45 -3.42
N PHE A 33 0.30 9.11 -2.14
CA PHE A 33 -0.09 7.76 -1.74
C PHE A 33 -0.86 7.75 -0.42
N GLY A 34 -1.79 6.82 -0.30
CA GLY A 34 -2.62 6.68 0.90
C GLY A 34 -3.50 5.44 0.87
N SER A 35 -4.06 5.09 2.02
CA SER A 35 -4.97 3.95 2.21
C SER A 35 -6.08 4.27 3.19
N CYS A 36 -7.01 3.34 3.38
CA CYS A 36 -8.10 3.43 4.36
C CYS A 36 -9.00 4.65 4.12
N ILE A 37 -9.56 4.70 2.91
CA ILE A 37 -10.53 5.72 2.50
C ILE A 37 -11.93 5.09 2.40
N THR A 38 -12.82 5.46 3.34
CA THR A 38 -14.17 4.90 3.35
C THR A 38 -15.17 5.79 2.61
N GLU A 39 -15.99 5.19 1.78
CA GLU A 39 -17.12 5.80 1.09
C GLU A 39 -18.28 6.16 2.05
N LYS A 40 -18.18 5.78 3.32
CA LYS A 40 -19.23 6.00 4.34
C LYS A 40 -19.12 7.34 5.05
N ARG A 41 -18.05 8.12 4.77
CA ARG A 41 -17.75 9.41 5.39
C ARG A 41 -17.27 10.42 4.37
N GLU A 42 -17.38 11.71 4.67
CA GLU A 42 -16.75 12.77 3.90
C GLU A 42 -15.24 12.58 3.78
N GLN A 43 -14.66 13.03 2.68
CA GLN A 43 -13.25 12.85 2.34
C GLN A 43 -12.52 14.21 2.19
N PRO A 44 -12.45 15.01 3.27
CA PRO A 44 -11.87 16.36 3.20
C PRO A 44 -10.37 16.37 2.87
N ILE A 45 -9.70 15.21 2.98
CA ILE A 45 -8.27 15.05 2.67
C ILE A 45 -7.95 15.44 1.22
N TRP A 46 -8.88 15.26 0.29
CA TRP A 46 -8.69 15.62 -1.11
C TRP A 46 -8.35 17.10 -1.31
N LYS A 47 -8.91 18.00 -0.47
CA LYS A 47 -8.60 19.43 -0.51
C LYS A 47 -7.15 19.75 -0.13
N ALA A 48 -6.52 18.89 0.68
CA ALA A 48 -5.12 19.03 1.03
C ALA A 48 -4.22 18.46 -0.07
N ILE A 49 -4.57 17.29 -0.60
CA ILE A 49 -3.80 16.61 -1.66
C ILE A 49 -3.80 17.45 -2.96
N GLU A 50 -4.92 18.09 -3.30
CA GLU A 50 -5.02 18.96 -4.47
C GLU A 50 -3.96 20.07 -4.51
N LYS A 51 -3.57 20.60 -3.35
CA LYS A 51 -2.58 21.69 -3.22
C LYS A 51 -1.14 21.22 -3.49
N GLU A 52 -0.89 19.92 -3.43
CA GLU A 52 0.44 19.35 -3.60
C GLU A 52 0.80 19.11 -5.08
N ASN A 53 -0.08 19.46 -6.04
CA ASN A 53 0.14 19.32 -7.48
C ASN A 53 0.68 17.94 -7.87
N ILE A 54 0.08 16.86 -7.33
CA ILE A 54 0.52 15.50 -7.60
C ILE A 54 0.43 15.15 -9.10
N ASN A 55 1.39 14.37 -9.60
CA ASN A 55 1.37 13.79 -10.94
C ASN A 55 0.59 12.47 -10.97
N GLU A 56 0.66 11.72 -9.87
CA GLU A 56 0.09 10.39 -9.73
C GLU A 56 -0.37 10.16 -8.31
N PHE A 57 -1.41 9.35 -8.13
CA PHE A 57 -1.83 8.87 -6.81
C PHE A 57 -1.88 7.35 -6.76
N PHE A 58 -1.26 6.77 -5.72
CA PHE A 58 -1.30 5.33 -5.46
C PHE A 58 -2.21 5.01 -4.27
N PHE A 59 -3.27 4.29 -4.53
CA PHE A 59 -4.19 3.76 -3.52
C PHE A 59 -3.64 2.42 -2.98
N MET A 60 -3.32 2.38 -1.70
CA MET A 60 -2.59 1.26 -1.08
C MET A 60 -3.50 0.28 -0.32
N GLY A 61 -4.74 0.11 -0.77
CA GLY A 61 -5.71 -0.78 -0.14
C GLY A 61 -6.71 -0.07 0.77
N ASP A 62 -7.76 -0.80 1.16
CA ASP A 62 -8.92 -0.25 1.85
C ASP A 62 -9.52 0.95 1.09
N ASN A 63 -9.67 0.76 -0.21
CA ASN A 63 -10.19 1.79 -1.12
C ASN A 63 -11.71 1.96 -0.99
N VAL A 64 -12.37 0.95 -0.44
CA VAL A 64 -13.77 0.91 0.01
C VAL A 64 -13.89 0.00 1.21
N TYR A 65 -15.02 0.10 1.93
CA TYR A 65 -15.38 -0.76 3.06
C TYR A 65 -16.69 -1.48 2.76
N GLY A 66 -16.67 -2.27 1.67
CA GLY A 66 -17.81 -3.00 1.15
C GLY A 66 -17.99 -4.42 1.71
N ASP A 67 -17.02 -4.87 2.49
CA ASP A 67 -17.04 -6.17 3.16
C ASP A 67 -18.19 -6.31 4.15
N THR A 68 -18.71 -7.52 4.27
CA THR A 68 -19.79 -7.90 5.17
C THR A 68 -19.31 -8.96 6.17
N LYS A 69 -20.02 -9.11 7.30
CA LYS A 69 -19.64 -10.09 8.32
C LYS A 69 -19.74 -11.54 7.85
N ASP A 70 -20.65 -11.83 6.91
CA ASP A 70 -20.83 -13.13 6.28
C ASP A 70 -19.87 -13.38 5.10
N GLY A 71 -19.06 -12.37 4.72
CA GLY A 71 -18.08 -12.45 3.64
C GLY A 71 -18.71 -12.44 2.24
N LEU A 72 -19.98 -12.01 2.09
CA LEU A 72 -20.61 -11.83 0.79
C LEU A 72 -20.16 -10.51 0.14
N LEU A 73 -20.20 -10.46 -1.19
CA LEU A 73 -19.80 -9.28 -1.98
C LEU A 73 -20.99 -8.44 -2.46
N ASP A 74 -22.20 -8.69 -1.95
CA ASP A 74 -23.43 -8.03 -2.41
C ASP A 74 -23.38 -6.51 -2.29
N GLY A 75 -22.71 -6.00 -1.23
CA GLY A 75 -22.52 -4.57 -1.00
C GLY A 75 -21.30 -3.96 -1.71
N MET A 76 -20.38 -4.78 -2.20
CA MET A 76 -19.07 -4.31 -2.69
C MET A 76 -19.20 -3.41 -3.91
N ARG A 77 -20.00 -3.79 -4.90
CA ARG A 77 -20.25 -2.96 -6.08
C ARG A 77 -20.86 -1.61 -5.71
N ALA A 78 -21.85 -1.59 -4.80
CA ALA A 78 -22.45 -0.34 -4.36
C ALA A 78 -21.47 0.56 -3.60
N SER A 79 -20.55 -0.03 -2.83
CA SER A 79 -19.47 0.69 -2.16
C SER A 79 -18.49 1.31 -3.17
N TYR A 80 -18.10 0.57 -4.20
CA TYR A 80 -17.28 1.09 -5.30
C TYR A 80 -17.98 2.22 -6.07
N ASP A 81 -19.26 2.05 -6.42
CA ASP A 81 -20.04 3.08 -7.11
C ASP A 81 -20.16 4.37 -6.28
N LYS A 82 -20.31 4.22 -4.97
CA LYS A 82 -20.34 5.35 -4.04
C LYS A 82 -18.97 6.03 -3.93
N GLN A 83 -17.91 5.25 -3.78
CA GLN A 83 -16.53 5.78 -3.72
C GLN A 83 -16.18 6.57 -4.98
N LYS A 84 -16.53 6.06 -6.15
CA LYS A 84 -16.30 6.74 -7.44
C LYS A 84 -16.94 8.13 -7.49
N LYS A 85 -18.14 8.28 -6.92
CA LYS A 85 -18.85 9.57 -6.84
C LYS A 85 -18.24 10.55 -5.84
N MET A 86 -17.41 10.06 -4.92
CA MET A 86 -16.74 10.88 -3.89
C MET A 86 -15.36 11.36 -4.33
N PHE A 87 -14.80 10.79 -5.38
CA PHE A 87 -13.55 11.28 -5.94
C PHE A 87 -13.76 12.68 -6.52
N PRO A 88 -12.86 13.64 -6.23
CA PRO A 88 -12.94 14.98 -6.81
C PRO A 88 -12.64 14.92 -8.31
N GLU A 89 -13.22 15.83 -9.07
CA GLU A 89 -13.10 15.88 -10.53
C GLU A 89 -11.64 15.96 -10.98
N TRP A 90 -10.81 16.77 -10.32
CA TRP A 90 -9.40 16.94 -10.65
C TRP A 90 -8.57 15.63 -10.57
N LEU A 91 -9.05 14.63 -9.81
CA LEU A 91 -8.35 13.35 -9.67
C LEU A 91 -8.43 12.53 -10.97
N SER A 92 -9.44 12.76 -11.81
CA SER A 92 -9.59 12.09 -13.11
C SER A 92 -8.48 12.43 -14.11
N ASP A 93 -7.81 13.58 -13.93
CA ASP A 93 -6.71 14.04 -14.77
C ASP A 93 -5.35 13.48 -14.31
N LYS A 94 -5.35 12.73 -13.22
CA LYS A 94 -4.13 12.15 -12.64
C LYS A 94 -4.01 10.68 -12.99
N LYS A 95 -2.77 10.21 -13.06
CA LYS A 95 -2.53 8.78 -13.14
C LYS A 95 -2.88 8.14 -11.79
N LEU A 96 -3.69 7.09 -11.83
CA LEU A 96 -4.10 6.36 -10.64
C LEU A 96 -3.58 4.92 -10.72
N ASN A 97 -2.94 4.48 -9.65
CA ASN A 97 -2.59 3.10 -9.41
C ASN A 97 -3.20 2.62 -8.10
N ALA A 98 -3.50 1.34 -8.02
CA ALA A 98 -4.11 0.77 -6.82
C ALA A 98 -3.70 -0.68 -6.59
N ILE A 99 -3.63 -1.03 -5.31
CA ILE A 99 -3.74 -2.39 -4.80
C ILE A 99 -4.93 -2.45 -3.83
N TRP A 100 -5.37 -3.64 -3.51
CA TRP A 100 -6.39 -3.85 -2.46
C TRP A 100 -5.77 -4.13 -1.10
N ASP A 101 -6.62 -4.03 -0.06
CA ASP A 101 -6.40 -4.65 1.23
C ASP A 101 -7.63 -5.48 1.63
N ASP A 102 -7.83 -5.83 2.88
CA ASP A 102 -8.83 -6.78 3.35
C ASP A 102 -10.28 -6.31 3.12
N HIS A 103 -10.56 -5.02 3.26
CA HIS A 103 -11.92 -4.49 3.12
C HIS A 103 -12.41 -4.40 1.66
N ASP A 104 -11.53 -4.16 0.72
CA ASP A 104 -11.86 -4.23 -0.71
C ASP A 104 -11.60 -5.62 -1.32
N TYR A 105 -10.85 -6.49 -0.63
CA TYR A 105 -10.78 -7.92 -0.92
C TYR A 105 -12.07 -8.66 -0.52
N GLY A 106 -12.79 -8.16 0.50
CA GLY A 106 -14.13 -8.62 0.90
C GLY A 106 -14.21 -9.42 2.19
N LYS A 107 -13.11 -9.60 2.91
CA LYS A 107 -13.07 -10.26 4.21
C LYS A 107 -12.00 -9.65 5.10
N ASN A 108 -12.42 -9.06 6.24
CA ASN A 108 -11.48 -8.48 7.22
C ASN A 108 -10.38 -9.46 7.60
N ASP A 109 -9.12 -9.01 7.51
CA ASP A 109 -7.90 -9.80 7.70
C ASP A 109 -7.89 -11.12 6.86
N GLY A 110 -8.64 -11.19 5.74
CA GLY A 110 -8.79 -12.37 4.89
C GLY A 110 -7.58 -12.66 4.01
N GLY A 111 -7.42 -13.91 3.63
CA GLY A 111 -6.37 -14.42 2.77
C GLY A 111 -6.88 -15.50 1.80
N THR A 112 -6.06 -16.50 1.52
CA THR A 112 -6.37 -17.54 0.52
C THR A 112 -7.63 -18.37 0.85
N GLU A 113 -8.04 -18.38 2.12
CA GLU A 113 -9.25 -19.06 2.59
C GLU A 113 -10.55 -18.36 2.17
N TYR A 114 -10.48 -17.13 1.65
CA TYR A 114 -11.68 -16.40 1.24
C TYR A 114 -12.24 -16.97 -0.08
N PRO A 115 -13.47 -17.54 -0.07
CA PRO A 115 -13.98 -18.28 -1.21
C PRO A 115 -14.37 -17.41 -2.41
N LEU A 116 -14.67 -16.11 -2.17
CA LEU A 116 -15.12 -15.17 -3.24
C LEU A 116 -13.99 -14.30 -3.78
N LYS A 117 -12.73 -14.67 -3.55
CA LYS A 117 -11.56 -13.87 -3.95
C LYS A 117 -11.46 -13.61 -5.46
N ASP A 118 -11.90 -14.56 -6.29
CA ASP A 118 -11.89 -14.39 -7.75
C ASP A 118 -12.91 -13.34 -8.20
N GLU A 119 -14.08 -13.33 -7.58
CA GLU A 119 -15.10 -12.32 -7.82
C GLU A 119 -14.65 -10.95 -7.28
N ALA A 120 -14.03 -10.91 -6.11
CA ALA A 120 -13.44 -9.70 -5.55
C ALA A 120 -12.40 -9.10 -6.51
N GLN A 121 -11.51 -9.95 -7.08
CA GLN A 121 -10.53 -9.51 -8.08
C GLN A 121 -11.21 -8.92 -9.31
N ARG A 122 -12.26 -9.56 -9.82
CA ARG A 122 -13.01 -9.05 -10.97
C ARG A 122 -13.62 -7.67 -10.68
N LEU A 123 -14.26 -7.50 -9.52
CA LEU A 123 -14.85 -6.23 -9.11
C LEU A 123 -13.80 -5.13 -8.93
N PHE A 124 -12.65 -5.45 -8.34
CA PHE A 124 -11.53 -4.53 -8.19
C PHE A 124 -10.99 -4.05 -9.54
N LEU A 125 -10.72 -4.97 -10.47
CA LEU A 125 -10.20 -4.62 -11.80
C LEU A 125 -11.19 -3.80 -12.60
N GLU A 126 -12.50 -4.09 -12.49
CA GLU A 126 -13.59 -3.33 -13.09
C GLU A 126 -13.66 -1.90 -12.54
N PHE A 127 -13.63 -1.75 -11.21
CA PHE A 127 -13.68 -0.43 -10.56
C PHE A 127 -12.52 0.48 -10.98
N TRP A 128 -11.31 -0.06 -11.01
CA TRP A 128 -10.11 0.68 -11.39
C TRP A 128 -9.93 0.80 -12.91
N ASN A 129 -10.91 0.31 -13.70
CA ASN A 129 -10.87 0.34 -15.16
C ASN A 129 -9.55 -0.17 -15.72
N VAL A 130 -9.07 -1.30 -15.17
CA VAL A 130 -7.83 -1.93 -15.61
C VAL A 130 -7.99 -2.42 -17.04
N ASP A 131 -7.00 -2.11 -17.90
CA ASP A 131 -7.04 -2.49 -19.33
C ASP A 131 -7.31 -3.99 -19.51
N ALA A 132 -8.21 -4.34 -20.44
CA ALA A 132 -8.63 -5.72 -20.66
C ALA A 132 -7.49 -6.67 -21.08
N ASN A 133 -6.38 -6.13 -21.60
CA ASN A 133 -5.19 -6.90 -21.93
C ASN A 133 -4.20 -7.02 -20.76
N ASP A 134 -4.45 -6.35 -19.63
CA ASP A 134 -3.58 -6.44 -18.47
C ASP A 134 -3.50 -7.88 -17.96
N PRO A 135 -2.29 -8.38 -17.61
CA PRO A 135 -2.10 -9.73 -17.10
C PRO A 135 -2.94 -10.07 -15.86
N ARG A 136 -3.35 -9.08 -15.08
CA ARG A 136 -4.22 -9.25 -13.89
C ARG A 136 -5.60 -9.83 -14.21
N HIS A 137 -6.07 -9.75 -15.45
CA HIS A 137 -7.31 -10.43 -15.88
C HIS A 137 -7.13 -11.93 -16.16
N LYS A 138 -5.88 -12.41 -16.25
CA LYS A 138 -5.56 -13.80 -16.65
C LYS A 138 -4.77 -14.58 -15.60
N ARG A 139 -4.49 -13.97 -14.46
CA ARG A 139 -3.75 -14.59 -13.36
C ARG A 139 -4.45 -14.35 -12.03
N ASN A 140 -4.12 -15.15 -11.06
CA ASN A 140 -4.55 -15.03 -9.69
C ASN A 140 -3.78 -13.92 -8.96
N GLY A 141 -4.53 -12.95 -8.40
CA GLY A 141 -3.98 -11.80 -7.68
C GLY A 141 -3.77 -10.56 -8.55
N ILE A 142 -3.76 -9.40 -7.88
CA ILE A 142 -3.76 -8.08 -8.52
C ILE A 142 -2.37 -7.43 -8.56
N TYR A 143 -1.31 -8.16 -8.20
CA TYR A 143 0.06 -7.64 -8.22
C TYR A 143 0.51 -7.19 -9.62
N PHE A 144 1.29 -6.12 -9.69
CA PHE A 144 1.78 -5.56 -10.95
C PHE A 144 3.05 -4.75 -10.74
N ASN A 145 3.74 -4.44 -11.82
CA ASN A 145 4.78 -3.42 -11.82
C ASN A 145 4.63 -2.48 -13.01
N GLU A 146 5.15 -1.29 -12.82
CA GLU A 146 5.25 -0.27 -13.83
C GLU A 146 6.66 0.35 -13.80
N GLU A 147 7.33 0.32 -14.95
CA GLU A 147 8.61 1.01 -15.14
C GLU A 147 8.36 2.39 -15.73
N LYS A 148 8.98 3.41 -15.12
CA LYS A 148 8.87 4.82 -15.53
C LYS A 148 10.24 5.45 -15.62
N ILE A 149 10.37 6.46 -16.47
CA ILE A 149 11.50 7.38 -16.43
C ILE A 149 11.01 8.67 -15.79
N ILE A 150 11.59 9.02 -14.66
CA ILE A 150 11.26 10.22 -13.88
C ILE A 150 12.55 11.02 -13.73
N SER A 151 12.61 12.22 -14.32
CA SER A 151 13.80 13.07 -14.29
C SER A 151 15.10 12.32 -14.66
N GLY A 152 15.01 11.43 -15.66
CA GLY A 152 16.14 10.62 -16.14
C GLY A 152 16.41 9.34 -15.33
N LEU A 153 15.76 9.13 -14.19
CA LEU A 153 15.88 7.91 -13.39
C LEU A 153 14.86 6.86 -13.83
N LYS A 154 15.31 5.62 -13.94
CA LYS A 154 14.43 4.47 -14.15
C LYS A 154 13.84 4.03 -12.81
N VAL A 155 12.56 4.28 -12.61
CA VAL A 155 11.82 3.92 -11.40
C VAL A 155 10.96 2.70 -11.71
N ASN A 156 11.04 1.67 -10.86
CA ASN A 156 10.17 0.51 -10.90
C ASN A 156 9.18 0.58 -9.73
N LEU A 157 7.91 0.86 -10.04
CA LEU A 157 6.81 0.88 -9.10
C LEU A 157 6.16 -0.50 -9.07
N ILE A 158 6.17 -1.17 -7.92
CA ILE A 158 5.77 -2.56 -7.76
C ILE A 158 4.64 -2.63 -6.74
N GLY A 159 3.43 -2.96 -7.17
CA GLY A 159 2.28 -3.24 -6.31
C GLY A 159 2.21 -4.72 -5.95
N LEU A 160 2.29 -5.05 -4.66
CA LEU A 160 2.14 -6.42 -4.16
C LEU A 160 0.68 -6.74 -3.86
N ASP A 161 0.32 -7.99 -4.01
CA ASP A 161 -0.93 -8.55 -3.51
C ASP A 161 -0.64 -9.36 -2.25
N THR A 162 -1.04 -8.83 -1.10
CA THR A 162 -0.84 -9.45 0.21
C THR A 162 -2.08 -10.20 0.70
N ARG A 163 -3.06 -10.46 -0.20
CA ARG A 163 -4.34 -11.10 0.13
C ARG A 163 -4.57 -12.42 -0.59
N TYR A 164 -4.55 -12.41 -1.91
CA TYR A 164 -5.03 -13.53 -2.74
C TYR A 164 -4.37 -14.86 -2.40
N HIS A 165 -3.06 -14.87 -2.16
CA HIS A 165 -2.26 -16.06 -1.87
C HIS A 165 -1.83 -16.19 -0.40
N ARG A 166 -2.11 -15.18 0.43
CA ARG A 166 -1.69 -15.18 1.82
C ARG A 166 -2.35 -16.32 2.59
N SER A 167 -1.54 -17.17 3.20
CA SER A 167 -2.02 -18.25 4.06
C SER A 167 -2.82 -17.71 5.25
N PRO A 168 -3.85 -18.44 5.73
CA PRO A 168 -4.62 -18.02 6.89
C PRO A 168 -3.74 -17.69 8.09
N LEU A 169 -4.11 -16.64 8.86
CA LEU A 169 -3.48 -16.34 10.14
C LEU A 169 -3.74 -17.46 11.15
N ASP A 170 -2.87 -17.62 12.15
CA ASP A 170 -3.03 -18.66 13.18
C ASP A 170 -4.13 -18.32 14.18
N GLN A 171 -4.46 -17.03 14.30
CA GLN A 171 -5.50 -16.53 15.18
C GLN A 171 -6.70 -16.04 14.36
N GLU A 172 -7.91 -16.29 14.82
CA GLU A 172 -9.15 -15.81 14.20
C GLU A 172 -9.38 -14.31 14.40
N SER A 173 -8.74 -13.72 15.40
CA SER A 173 -8.85 -12.29 15.73
C SER A 173 -7.61 -11.77 16.44
N LYS A 174 -7.47 -10.45 16.46
CA LYS A 174 -6.39 -9.74 17.17
C LYS A 174 -6.38 -10.10 18.66
N PRO A 175 -5.20 -10.22 19.31
CA PRO A 175 -3.85 -9.94 18.75
C PRO A 175 -3.32 -11.04 17.85
N TYR A 176 -2.64 -10.65 16.77
CA TYR A 176 -1.98 -11.59 15.87
C TYR A 176 -0.51 -11.79 16.26
N TYR A 177 -0.12 -13.04 16.41
CA TYR A 177 1.25 -13.44 16.75
C TYR A 177 1.97 -14.03 15.54
N PRO A 178 3.31 -14.00 15.54
CA PRO A 178 4.10 -14.64 14.51
C PRO A 178 3.83 -16.15 14.43
N SER A 179 3.56 -16.66 13.24
CA SER A 179 3.42 -18.08 12.98
C SER A 179 4.79 -18.77 13.03
N THR A 180 4.83 -19.99 13.57
CA THR A 180 5.98 -20.88 13.53
C THR A 180 5.95 -21.81 12.33
N ASP A 181 4.86 -21.84 11.56
CA ASP A 181 4.70 -22.66 10.38
C ASP A 181 5.39 -21.99 9.17
N SER A 182 6.57 -22.52 8.81
CA SER A 182 7.35 -22.03 7.67
C SER A 182 6.80 -22.44 6.31
N THR A 183 5.73 -23.23 6.26
CA THR A 183 5.05 -23.58 4.98
C THR A 183 4.02 -22.54 4.56
N LYS A 184 3.64 -21.64 5.46
CA LYS A 184 2.73 -20.53 5.17
C LYS A 184 3.40 -19.51 4.26
N THR A 185 2.63 -18.88 3.40
CA THR A 185 3.14 -17.87 2.47
C THR A 185 2.35 -16.57 2.53
N MET A 186 3.01 -15.46 2.24
CA MET A 186 2.39 -14.14 2.04
C MET A 186 1.98 -13.94 0.58
N LEU A 187 2.88 -14.25 -0.35
CA LEU A 187 2.70 -13.93 -1.76
C LEU A 187 2.38 -15.14 -2.63
N GLY A 188 2.63 -16.37 -2.15
CA GLY A 188 2.58 -17.58 -2.97
C GLY A 188 3.72 -17.65 -4.00
N ASP A 189 4.01 -18.87 -4.50
CA ASP A 189 5.18 -19.14 -5.35
C ASP A 189 5.18 -18.32 -6.63
N MET A 190 4.02 -18.14 -7.25
CA MET A 190 3.91 -17.42 -8.53
C MET A 190 4.23 -15.94 -8.40
N GLN A 191 3.76 -15.28 -7.34
CA GLN A 191 4.06 -13.88 -7.12
C GLN A 191 5.51 -13.70 -6.66
N TRP A 192 6.05 -14.61 -5.85
CA TRP A 192 7.47 -14.60 -5.49
C TRP A 192 8.38 -14.70 -6.72
N ALA A 193 8.14 -15.66 -7.61
CA ALA A 193 8.93 -15.83 -8.83
C ALA A 193 8.82 -14.61 -9.74
N TRP A 194 7.63 -14.00 -9.82
CA TRP A 194 7.43 -12.76 -10.56
C TRP A 194 8.18 -11.58 -9.91
N LEU A 195 8.13 -11.43 -8.58
CA LEU A 195 8.79 -10.34 -7.86
C LEU A 195 10.31 -10.41 -8.04
N GLU A 196 10.91 -11.58 -7.89
CA GLU A 196 12.33 -11.80 -8.13
C GLU A 196 12.73 -11.41 -9.57
N LYS A 197 11.90 -11.77 -10.55
CA LYS A 197 12.12 -11.41 -11.95
C LYS A 197 12.09 -9.89 -12.17
N VAL A 198 11.08 -9.18 -11.66
CA VAL A 198 10.95 -7.72 -11.90
C VAL A 198 11.97 -6.91 -11.13
N LEU A 199 12.46 -7.40 -9.98
CA LEU A 199 13.55 -6.77 -9.23
C LEU A 199 14.92 -6.90 -9.91
N ASN A 200 15.10 -7.92 -10.77
CA ASN A 200 16.33 -8.09 -11.55
C ASN A 200 16.43 -7.12 -12.73
N ASN A 201 15.38 -6.38 -13.07
CA ASN A 201 15.43 -5.38 -14.13
C ASN A 201 16.39 -4.25 -13.78
N LYS A 202 17.03 -3.69 -14.81
CA LYS A 202 17.93 -2.53 -14.65
C LYS A 202 17.11 -1.27 -14.39
N ASN A 203 17.03 -0.87 -13.14
CA ASN A 203 16.39 0.35 -12.69
C ASN A 203 17.24 1.03 -11.60
N ASP A 204 16.97 2.31 -11.35
CA ASP A 204 17.73 3.15 -10.41
C ASP A 204 17.06 3.21 -9.04
N LEU A 205 15.73 3.03 -8.99
CA LEU A 205 14.93 3.09 -7.77
C LEU A 205 13.82 2.03 -7.83
N ASN A 206 13.62 1.28 -6.75
CA ASN A 206 12.42 0.48 -6.52
C ASN A 206 11.49 1.18 -5.54
N ILE A 207 10.19 1.21 -5.86
CA ILE A 207 9.12 1.58 -4.94
C ILE A 207 8.23 0.35 -4.80
N ILE A 208 8.25 -0.26 -3.63
CA ILE A 208 7.43 -1.45 -3.29
C ILE A 208 6.20 -0.96 -2.55
N VAL A 209 5.02 -1.28 -3.05
CA VAL A 209 3.75 -0.97 -2.39
C VAL A 209 3.15 -2.25 -1.82
N SER A 210 2.98 -2.28 -0.50
CA SER A 210 2.37 -3.37 0.25
C SER A 210 1.17 -2.82 1.02
N SER A 211 0.02 -3.49 1.00
CA SER A 211 -1.14 -2.98 1.73
C SER A 211 -0.92 -2.98 3.24
N ILE A 212 -0.18 -3.97 3.76
CA ILE A 212 0.17 -4.11 5.19
C ILE A 212 1.66 -3.83 5.44
N GLN A 213 2.00 -3.48 6.67
CA GLN A 213 3.37 -3.09 7.06
C GLN A 213 4.38 -4.24 6.99
N VAL A 214 5.60 -3.94 6.51
CA VAL A 214 6.72 -4.87 6.33
C VAL A 214 7.72 -4.81 7.50
N LEU A 215 8.22 -3.63 7.84
CA LEU A 215 9.31 -3.46 8.82
C LEU A 215 8.87 -3.59 10.27
N PRO A 216 7.72 -3.07 10.73
CA PRO A 216 7.27 -3.18 12.12
C PRO A 216 7.03 -4.62 12.57
N THR A 217 7.30 -4.87 13.88
CA THR A 217 7.15 -6.21 14.49
C THR A 217 6.32 -6.21 15.77
N ASP A 218 6.12 -5.08 16.39
CA ASP A 218 5.75 -4.88 17.80
C ASP A 218 4.28 -4.52 18.07
N HIS A 219 3.41 -4.49 17.05
CA HIS A 219 1.99 -4.23 17.23
C HIS A 219 1.13 -5.50 17.09
N ILE A 220 -0.09 -5.45 17.62
CA ILE A 220 -1.02 -6.60 17.68
C ILE A 220 -1.83 -6.85 16.39
N PHE A 221 -1.77 -5.93 15.43
CA PHE A 221 -2.53 -5.99 14.18
C PHE A 221 -1.80 -6.81 13.12
N GLU A 222 -2.46 -7.05 12.00
CA GLU A 222 -1.87 -7.73 10.84
C GLU A 222 -0.62 -7.00 10.33
N LYS A 223 0.35 -7.76 9.85
CA LYS A 223 1.62 -7.29 9.31
C LYS A 223 2.40 -8.46 8.71
N TRP A 224 3.41 -8.17 7.92
CA TRP A 224 4.29 -9.22 7.38
C TRP A 224 4.94 -10.08 8.46
N HIS A 225 5.18 -9.52 9.66
CA HIS A 225 5.77 -10.29 10.76
C HIS A 225 4.85 -11.39 11.32
N ASN A 226 3.60 -11.47 10.91
CA ASN A 226 2.78 -12.64 11.19
C ASN A 226 3.28 -13.90 10.46
N LEU A 227 4.04 -13.73 9.38
CA LEU A 227 4.79 -14.79 8.67
C LEU A 227 6.28 -14.40 8.63
N PRO A 228 7.05 -14.66 9.72
CA PRO A 228 8.41 -14.10 9.87
C PRO A 228 9.38 -14.52 8.77
N HIS A 229 9.29 -15.76 8.29
CA HIS A 229 10.15 -16.28 7.21
C HIS A 229 9.87 -15.55 5.89
N GLU A 230 8.61 -15.30 5.55
CA GLU A 230 8.21 -14.54 4.35
C GLU A 230 8.67 -13.07 4.42
N ARG A 231 8.48 -12.45 5.60
CA ARG A 231 9.00 -11.11 5.86
C ARG A 231 10.52 -11.03 5.71
N ASN A 232 11.24 -11.98 6.28
CA ASN A 232 12.70 -12.01 6.19
C ASN A 232 13.13 -12.22 4.74
N ARG A 233 12.50 -13.14 4.00
CA ARG A 233 12.73 -13.35 2.56
C ARG A 233 12.59 -12.04 1.79
N LEU A 234 11.52 -11.27 2.03
CA LEU A 234 11.33 -9.99 1.35
C LEU A 234 12.42 -8.98 1.70
N ILE A 235 12.72 -8.83 2.99
CA ILE A 235 13.75 -7.89 3.47
C ILE A 235 15.12 -8.25 2.88
N ASP A 236 15.49 -9.52 2.89
CA ASP A 236 16.77 -9.99 2.37
C ASP A 236 16.85 -9.78 0.85
N LEU A 237 15.77 -10.11 0.13
CA LEU A 237 15.68 -9.87 -1.31
C LEU A 237 15.83 -8.38 -1.66
N LEU A 238 15.12 -7.48 -0.96
CA LEU A 238 15.20 -6.05 -1.20
C LEU A 238 16.55 -5.45 -0.77
N SER A 239 17.12 -5.93 0.35
CA SER A 239 18.42 -5.46 0.85
C SER A 239 19.59 -5.90 -0.03
N SER A 240 19.46 -7.04 -0.71
CA SER A 240 20.48 -7.54 -1.66
C SER A 240 20.51 -6.76 -2.98
N GLN A 241 19.46 -5.99 -3.29
CA GLN A 241 19.45 -5.13 -4.45
C GLN A 241 20.36 -3.92 -4.19
N ASN A 242 21.48 -3.80 -4.88
CA ASN A 242 22.42 -2.65 -4.75
C ASN A 242 21.83 -1.35 -5.32
N LYS A 243 20.57 -1.05 -4.98
CA LYS A 243 19.85 0.14 -5.42
C LYS A 243 18.89 0.62 -4.32
N PRO A 244 18.57 1.92 -4.23
CA PRO A 244 17.60 2.45 -3.31
C PRO A 244 16.25 1.73 -3.44
N THR A 245 15.65 1.41 -2.31
CA THR A 245 14.31 0.81 -2.25
C THR A 245 13.48 1.48 -1.17
N ILE A 246 12.31 1.97 -1.55
CA ILE A 246 11.32 2.57 -0.67
C ILE A 246 10.13 1.61 -0.61
N ILE A 247 9.63 1.36 0.59
CA ILE A 247 8.40 0.60 0.82
C ILE A 247 7.30 1.58 1.21
N LEU A 248 6.16 1.49 0.55
CA LEU A 248 4.94 2.22 0.91
C LEU A 248 3.95 1.24 1.50
N SER A 249 3.29 1.59 2.61
CA SER A 249 2.35 0.69 3.28
C SER A 249 1.11 1.40 3.85
N GLY A 250 0.06 0.62 4.11
CA GLY A 250 -1.25 1.06 4.56
C GLY A 250 -1.75 0.41 5.84
N ASP A 251 -3.04 0.03 5.90
CA ASP A 251 -3.79 -0.70 6.93
C ASP A 251 -3.88 -0.03 8.32
N ARG A 252 -2.81 0.54 8.81
CA ARG A 252 -2.59 0.85 10.22
C ARG A 252 -3.37 2.05 10.77
N HIS A 253 -4.13 2.77 9.95
CA HIS A 253 -4.86 3.98 10.31
C HIS A 253 -3.99 5.06 11.00
N LYS A 254 -2.71 5.11 10.67
CA LYS A 254 -1.72 6.10 11.13
C LYS A 254 -0.68 6.37 10.06
N ALA A 255 0.06 7.45 10.21
CA ALA A 255 1.25 7.73 9.42
C ALA A 255 2.52 7.43 10.25
N ALA A 256 3.52 6.79 9.63
CA ALA A 256 4.78 6.48 10.26
C ALA A 256 5.90 6.27 9.24
N ILE A 257 7.14 6.46 9.66
CA ILE A 257 8.34 6.16 8.86
C ILE A 257 9.20 5.20 9.66
N TYR A 258 9.59 4.10 9.04
CA TYR A 258 10.45 3.08 9.62
C TYR A 258 11.71 2.93 8.77
N LYS A 259 12.80 2.53 9.40
CA LYS A 259 14.07 2.29 8.72
C LYS A 259 14.72 1.00 9.23
N LYS A 260 15.21 0.19 8.31
CA LYS A 260 16.02 -1.00 8.59
C LYS A 260 17.13 -1.14 7.54
N GLY A 261 18.38 -0.89 7.92
CA GLY A 261 19.49 -0.86 6.97
C GLY A 261 19.29 0.22 5.91
N ASN A 262 19.30 -0.18 4.64
CA ASN A 262 19.06 0.66 3.47
C ASN A 262 17.57 0.77 3.07
N LEU A 263 16.68 0.07 3.76
CA LEU A 263 15.25 0.10 3.49
C LEU A 263 14.57 1.19 4.33
N ILE A 264 13.69 1.94 3.68
CA ILE A 264 12.79 2.92 4.31
C ILE A 264 11.37 2.49 3.99
N GLU A 265 10.53 2.38 5.01
CA GLU A 265 9.10 2.17 4.87
C GLU A 265 8.34 3.40 5.31
N MET A 266 7.45 3.88 4.46
CA MET A 266 6.54 4.99 4.71
C MET A 266 5.12 4.43 4.77
N THR A 267 4.53 4.41 5.96
CA THR A 267 3.12 4.09 6.15
C THR A 267 2.31 5.36 6.05
N SER A 268 1.33 5.39 5.12
CA SER A 268 0.35 6.46 4.99
C SER A 268 -1.05 5.86 4.97
N SER A 269 -1.67 5.82 6.14
CA SER A 269 -2.96 5.18 6.33
C SER A 269 -3.91 6.12 7.05
N SER A 270 -5.23 5.92 6.80
CA SER A 270 -6.30 6.76 7.31
C SER A 270 -6.50 8.06 6.53
N MET A 271 -6.80 7.94 5.24
CA MET A 271 -7.22 9.12 4.47
C MET A 271 -8.48 9.76 5.08
N ASN A 272 -9.46 8.95 5.57
CA ASN A 272 -10.63 9.46 6.32
C ASN A 272 -11.16 8.51 7.41
N LYS A 273 -10.42 7.46 7.77
CA LYS A 273 -10.83 6.47 8.79
C LYS A 273 -9.75 6.33 9.88
N PRO A 274 -9.54 7.37 10.72
CA PRO A 274 -8.49 7.34 11.75
C PRO A 274 -8.80 6.33 12.86
N VAL A 275 -7.76 5.84 13.52
CA VAL A 275 -7.87 5.03 14.73
C VAL A 275 -8.63 5.80 15.80
N SER A 276 -9.54 5.15 16.53
CA SER A 276 -10.20 5.75 17.67
C SER A 276 -9.18 6.12 18.76
N LYS A 277 -9.40 7.25 19.43
CA LYS A 277 -8.46 7.78 20.46
C LYS A 277 -7.99 6.77 21.50
N PRO A 278 -8.84 5.85 22.05
CA PRO A 278 -8.37 4.83 22.99
C PRO A 278 -7.36 3.86 22.40
N LEU A 279 -7.48 3.51 21.11
CA LEU A 279 -6.56 2.60 20.44
C LEU A 279 -5.26 3.27 19.97
N SER A 280 -5.21 4.60 19.91
CA SER A 280 -3.99 5.34 19.56
C SER A 280 -2.90 5.22 20.62
N PHE A 281 -3.26 4.96 21.88
CA PHE A 281 -2.30 4.69 22.97
C PHE A 281 -1.55 3.37 22.78
N PHE A 282 -2.20 2.34 22.22
CA PHE A 282 -1.58 1.04 21.95
C PHE A 282 -0.85 0.98 20.60
N SER A 283 -0.90 2.03 19.81
CA SER A 283 -0.23 2.11 18.51
C SER A 283 1.17 2.70 18.58
N ASN A 284 1.63 3.11 19.77
CA ASN A 284 2.96 3.67 20.00
C ASN A 284 3.94 2.65 20.63
N LEU A 285 3.54 1.39 20.69
CA LEU A 285 4.39 0.26 21.05
C LEU A 285 4.85 -0.46 19.81
#